data_f37db838337fb1c3d3691333af4ccf62
#
_entry.id   f37db838337fb1c3d3691333af4ccf62
#
_cell.length_a   1.000
_cell.length_b   1.000
_cell.length_c   1.000
_cell.angle_alpha   90.00
_cell.angle_beta   90.00
_cell.angle_gamma   90.00
#
_symmetry.space_group_name_H-M   'P 1'
#
loop_
_entity.id
_entity.type
_entity.pdbx_description
1 polymer ?
#
loop_
_entity_poly.entity_id
_entity_poly.type
_entity_poly.pdbx_seq_one_letter_code
_entity_poly.pdbx_strand_id
1 'polypeptide(L)'
;MPNTPSRSLIFKMATEPFEFEQIYRLGYDTFVQEIPHYRAGIPGRFVDRFDHENHYAICLHKDWLLGMVAVRGTRPFSLDEKLPNLDRWLPQGHTVCEIRLLAVEKSYRSGRVAQGLFQHLFQYCRTQRYTLAAISGVLKQQKLYRHLGFVPFGPPVRTVAAQFQPMYITLNTIDRRLQS
;
A
#
# COMPACT_ATOMS: atom_id res chain seq x y z
N MET A 1 5.00 24.93 29.90
CA MET A 1 5.28 24.10 28.72
C MET A 1 4.11 24.26 27.77
N PRO A 2 4.26 24.87 26.60
CA PRO A 2 3.15 24.97 25.66
C PRO A 2 2.84 23.55 25.14
N ASN A 3 1.59 23.13 25.35
CA ASN A 3 1.01 21.91 24.83
C ASN A 3 1.07 21.98 23.30
N THR A 4 1.98 21.25 22.67
CA THR A 4 2.02 21.13 21.22
C THR A 4 0.71 20.46 20.81
N PRO A 5 -0.15 21.10 19.99
CA PRO A 5 -1.41 20.50 19.60
C PRO A 5 -1.11 19.17 18.94
N SER A 6 -1.64 18.09 19.49
CA SER A 6 -1.61 16.76 18.87
C SER A 6 -2.08 16.93 17.43
N ARG A 7 -1.16 16.74 16.46
CA ARG A 7 -1.50 16.77 15.04
C ARG A 7 -2.49 15.66 14.79
N SER A 8 -3.79 15.99 14.72
CA SER A 8 -4.82 14.99 14.46
C SER A 8 -4.63 14.47 13.04
N LEU A 9 -4.27 13.19 12.93
CA LEU A 9 -4.20 12.48 11.65
C LEU A 9 -5.59 11.90 11.36
N ILE A 10 -6.03 12.06 10.12
CA ILE A 10 -7.30 11.51 9.64
C ILE A 10 -6.97 10.39 8.65
N PHE A 11 -7.46 9.19 8.94
CA PHE A 11 -7.35 8.05 8.02
C PHE A 11 -8.70 7.77 7.40
N LYS A 12 -8.75 7.68 6.08
CA LYS A 12 -9.99 7.43 5.34
C LYS A 12 -9.70 6.78 3.97
N MET A 13 -10.73 6.27 3.31
CA MET A 13 -10.65 5.99 1.88
C MET A 13 -10.82 7.29 1.08
N ALA A 14 -10.03 7.46 0.04
CA ALA A 14 -10.12 8.63 -0.84
C ALA A 14 -11.42 8.63 -1.62
N THR A 15 -12.09 9.79 -1.66
CA THR A 15 -13.37 9.99 -2.36
C THR A 15 -13.40 11.30 -3.13
N GLU A 16 -12.64 12.32 -2.70
CA GLU A 16 -12.72 13.66 -3.22
C GLU A 16 -11.71 13.92 -4.35
N PRO A 17 -12.07 14.66 -5.41
CA PRO A 17 -11.16 14.94 -6.52
C PRO A 17 -9.81 15.54 -6.08
N PHE A 18 -9.80 16.43 -5.10
CA PHE A 18 -8.58 17.05 -4.60
C PHE A 18 -7.65 16.06 -3.87
N GLU A 19 -8.21 14.99 -3.30
CA GLU A 19 -7.43 13.90 -2.68
C GLU A 19 -6.68 13.11 -3.75
N PHE A 20 -7.34 12.80 -4.87
CA PHE A 20 -6.72 12.10 -5.99
C PHE A 20 -5.58 12.92 -6.62
N GLU A 21 -5.73 14.23 -6.76
CA GLU A 21 -4.65 15.09 -7.27
C GLU A 21 -3.42 15.05 -6.34
N GLN A 22 -3.62 15.01 -5.03
CA GLN A 22 -2.53 14.85 -4.06
C GLN A 22 -1.91 13.44 -4.12
N ILE A 23 -2.73 12.39 -4.31
CA ILE A 23 -2.26 11.01 -4.52
C ILE A 23 -1.34 10.95 -5.73
N TYR A 24 -1.72 11.54 -6.86
CA TYR A 24 -0.94 11.53 -8.09
C TYR A 24 0.38 12.30 -7.94
N ARG A 25 0.39 13.39 -7.18
CA ARG A 25 1.60 14.14 -6.86
C ARG A 25 2.54 13.34 -5.96
N LEU A 26 2.04 12.81 -4.84
CA LEU A 26 2.85 12.00 -3.92
C LEU A 26 3.37 10.74 -4.61
N GLY A 27 2.55 10.13 -5.49
CA GLY A 27 2.97 9.01 -6.34
C GLY A 27 4.13 9.38 -7.27
N TYR A 28 4.08 10.55 -7.89
CA TYR A 28 5.17 11.05 -8.73
C TYR A 28 6.46 11.24 -7.92
N ASP A 29 6.39 11.94 -6.79
CA ASP A 29 7.54 12.21 -5.94
C ASP A 29 8.19 10.90 -5.44
N THR A 30 7.36 9.90 -5.11
CA THR A 30 7.84 8.63 -4.57
C THR A 30 8.30 7.66 -5.65
N PHE A 31 7.46 7.38 -6.65
CA PHE A 31 7.67 6.26 -7.59
C PHE A 31 8.38 6.65 -8.89
N VAL A 32 8.40 7.93 -9.23
CA VAL A 32 9.09 8.44 -10.43
C VAL A 32 10.41 9.10 -10.06
N GLN A 33 10.42 9.94 -9.03
CA GLN A 33 11.62 10.69 -8.65
C GLN A 33 12.51 9.96 -7.63
N GLU A 34 11.94 9.51 -6.51
CA GLU A 34 12.74 8.93 -5.42
C GLU A 34 13.10 7.47 -5.67
N ILE A 35 12.12 6.69 -6.11
CA ILE A 35 12.28 5.26 -6.41
C ILE A 35 11.79 5.05 -7.85
N PRO A 36 12.64 5.18 -8.88
CA PRO A 36 12.22 5.23 -10.28
C PRO A 36 11.71 3.86 -10.77
N HIS A 37 10.57 3.42 -10.25
CA HIS A 37 9.89 2.19 -10.69
C HIS A 37 9.02 2.41 -11.92
N TYR A 38 8.53 3.63 -12.10
CA TYR A 38 7.58 3.96 -13.13
C TYR A 38 8.03 5.19 -13.93
N ARG A 39 7.55 5.28 -15.18
CA ARG A 39 7.67 6.48 -15.99
C ARG A 39 6.37 7.27 -15.88
N ALA A 40 6.46 8.55 -15.60
CA ALA A 40 5.31 9.44 -15.66
C ALA A 40 5.09 9.93 -17.09
N GLY A 41 3.85 9.93 -17.54
CA GLY A 41 3.48 10.56 -18.81
C GLY A 41 3.43 12.09 -18.71
N ILE A 42 3.07 12.60 -17.53
CA ILE A 42 2.94 14.04 -17.24
C ILE A 42 3.87 14.40 -16.09
N PRO A 43 4.77 15.40 -16.24
CA PRO A 43 5.63 15.85 -15.14
C PRO A 43 4.82 16.27 -13.91
N GLY A 44 5.28 15.85 -12.72
CA GLY A 44 4.63 16.17 -11.44
C GLY A 44 3.37 15.37 -11.13
N ARG A 45 2.98 14.42 -12.01
CA ARG A 45 1.73 13.66 -11.85
C ARG A 45 1.93 12.21 -12.29
N PHE A 46 1.74 11.29 -11.37
CA PHE A 46 1.75 9.85 -11.66
C PHE A 46 0.35 9.26 -11.46
N VAL A 47 -0.27 8.83 -12.54
CA VAL A 47 -1.52 8.07 -12.52
C VAL A 47 -1.20 6.62 -12.81
N ASP A 48 -1.47 5.73 -11.86
CA ASP A 48 -1.22 4.31 -12.03
C ASP A 48 -2.09 3.71 -13.15
N ARG A 49 -1.57 2.73 -13.89
CA ARG A 49 -2.30 2.07 -14.98
C ARG A 49 -3.61 1.41 -14.53
N PHE A 50 -3.72 1.07 -13.25
CA PHE A 50 -4.93 0.50 -12.65
C PHE A 50 -5.71 1.50 -11.77
N ASP A 51 -5.49 2.78 -11.96
CA ASP A 51 -6.07 3.83 -11.12
C ASP A 51 -7.58 3.71 -10.98
N HIS A 52 -8.28 3.40 -12.06
CA HIS A 52 -9.74 3.21 -12.09
C HIS A 52 -10.25 1.97 -11.31
N GLU A 53 -9.35 1.07 -10.91
CA GLU A 53 -9.66 -0.11 -10.11
C GLU A 53 -9.06 -0.03 -8.70
N ASN A 54 -8.13 0.89 -8.49
CA ASN A 54 -7.51 1.09 -7.18
C ASN A 54 -8.46 1.81 -6.22
N HIS A 55 -8.51 1.32 -5.00
CA HIS A 55 -9.08 2.03 -3.86
C HIS A 55 -7.96 2.47 -2.94
N TYR A 56 -7.88 3.75 -2.64
CA TYR A 56 -6.78 4.34 -1.88
C TYR A 56 -7.20 4.61 -0.44
N ALA A 57 -6.51 4.01 0.53
CA ALA A 57 -6.50 4.51 1.90
C ALA A 57 -5.50 5.65 2.01
N ILE A 58 -5.90 6.75 2.63
CA ILE A 58 -5.10 7.96 2.76
C ILE A 58 -5.01 8.43 4.21
N CYS A 59 -3.92 9.13 4.50
CA CYS A 59 -3.70 9.83 5.74
C CYS A 59 -3.62 11.34 5.46
N LEU A 60 -4.49 12.10 6.09
CA LEU A 60 -4.52 13.56 5.99
C LEU A 60 -4.14 14.20 7.32
N HIS A 61 -3.45 15.33 7.26
CA HIS A 61 -3.39 16.32 8.31
C HIS A 61 -4.04 17.59 7.79
N LYS A 62 -5.20 17.96 8.36
CA LYS A 62 -6.12 18.93 7.75
C LYS A 62 -6.45 18.41 6.32
N ASP A 63 -6.25 19.24 5.28
CA ASP A 63 -6.49 18.86 3.89
C ASP A 63 -5.22 18.42 3.14
N TRP A 64 -4.13 18.19 3.87
CA TRP A 64 -2.84 17.83 3.29
C TRP A 64 -2.57 16.34 3.39
N LEU A 65 -2.28 15.70 2.24
CA LEU A 65 -1.97 14.27 2.15
C LEU A 65 -0.57 13.98 2.69
N LEU A 66 -0.49 13.10 3.69
CA LEU A 66 0.76 12.64 4.29
C LEU A 66 1.16 11.25 3.84
N GLY A 67 0.23 10.47 3.34
CA GLY A 67 0.51 9.12 2.88
C GLY A 67 -0.70 8.47 2.23
N MET A 68 -0.40 7.44 1.46
CA MET A 68 -1.39 6.63 0.74
C MET A 68 -0.95 5.18 0.64
N VAL A 69 -1.91 4.28 0.48
CA VAL A 69 -1.72 2.90 0.04
C VAL A 69 -2.94 2.46 -0.74
N ALA A 70 -2.74 1.72 -1.82
CA ALA A 70 -3.83 1.25 -2.67
C ALA A 70 -4.12 -0.23 -2.46
N VAL A 71 -5.38 -0.61 -2.68
CA VAL A 71 -5.82 -2.00 -2.80
C VAL A 71 -6.61 -2.20 -4.08
N ARG A 72 -6.44 -3.36 -4.69
CA ARG A 72 -7.12 -3.77 -5.91
C ARG A 72 -7.53 -5.23 -5.82
N GLY A 73 -8.77 -5.56 -6.18
CA GLY A 73 -9.30 -6.93 -6.15
C GLY A 73 -9.40 -7.60 -7.51
N THR A 74 -9.20 -6.86 -8.61
CA THR A 74 -9.36 -7.37 -9.98
C THR A 74 -8.10 -8.01 -10.49
N ARG A 75 -8.21 -9.23 -11.04
CA ARG A 75 -7.11 -9.95 -11.71
C ARG A 75 -7.00 -9.53 -13.19
N PRO A 76 -5.80 -9.61 -13.84
CA PRO A 76 -4.54 -10.01 -13.24
C PRO A 76 -3.97 -8.93 -12.30
N PHE A 77 -3.31 -9.37 -11.23
CA PHE A 77 -2.56 -8.46 -10.36
C PHE A 77 -1.22 -8.06 -11.00
N SER A 78 -0.62 -6.96 -10.56
CA SER A 78 0.76 -6.65 -10.97
C SER A 78 1.74 -7.75 -10.54
N LEU A 79 1.40 -8.47 -9.49
CA LEU A 79 2.17 -9.61 -8.98
C LEU A 79 2.10 -10.82 -9.92
N ASP A 80 1.01 -11.03 -10.66
CA ASP A 80 0.92 -12.08 -11.70
C ASP A 80 1.97 -11.93 -12.80
N GLU A 81 2.32 -10.69 -13.13
CA GLU A 81 3.35 -10.40 -14.12
C GLU A 81 4.77 -10.67 -13.59
N LYS A 82 4.96 -10.53 -12.27
CA LYS A 82 6.26 -10.72 -11.62
C LYS A 82 6.51 -12.16 -11.21
N LEU A 83 5.45 -12.88 -10.82
CA LEU A 83 5.52 -14.27 -10.36
C LEU A 83 4.47 -15.11 -11.08
N PRO A 84 4.85 -15.79 -12.18
CA PRO A 84 3.95 -16.65 -12.93
C PRO A 84 3.33 -17.75 -12.06
N ASN A 85 2.08 -18.09 -12.33
CA ASN A 85 1.30 -19.07 -11.57
C ASN A 85 1.14 -18.69 -10.08
N LEU A 86 0.84 -17.42 -9.83
CA LEU A 86 0.70 -16.85 -8.48
C LEU A 86 -0.15 -17.73 -7.54
N ASP A 87 -1.24 -18.32 -8.04
CA ASP A 87 -2.16 -19.12 -7.25
C ASP A 87 -1.53 -20.41 -6.67
N ARG A 88 -0.44 -20.90 -7.25
CA ARG A 88 0.31 -22.05 -6.70
C ARG A 88 1.10 -21.69 -5.44
N TRP A 89 1.40 -20.42 -5.26
CA TRP A 89 2.20 -19.92 -4.17
C TRP A 89 1.38 -19.42 -2.99
N LEU A 90 0.11 -19.08 -3.24
CA LEU A 90 -0.80 -18.54 -2.22
C LEU A 90 -1.58 -19.66 -1.52
N PRO A 91 -1.91 -19.48 -0.23
CA PRO A 91 -2.84 -20.37 0.45
C PRO A 91 -4.17 -20.45 -0.32
N GLN A 92 -4.69 -21.66 -0.48
CA GLN A 92 -5.93 -21.90 -1.20
C GLN A 92 -7.16 -21.54 -0.37
N GLY A 93 -8.29 -21.29 -1.06
CA GLY A 93 -9.57 -21.02 -0.40
C GLY A 93 -9.75 -19.59 0.07
N HIS A 94 -8.91 -18.65 -0.41
CA HIS A 94 -8.99 -17.25 -0.06
C HIS A 94 -9.53 -16.38 -1.20
N THR A 95 -10.27 -15.32 -0.81
CA THR A 95 -10.58 -14.20 -1.70
C THR A 95 -9.44 -13.19 -1.58
N VAL A 96 -8.65 -13.09 -2.64
CA VAL A 96 -7.37 -12.36 -2.64
C VAL A 96 -7.54 -10.94 -3.16
N CYS A 97 -6.87 -9.98 -2.53
CA CYS A 97 -6.62 -8.65 -3.07
C CYS A 97 -5.12 -8.36 -3.14
N GLU A 98 -4.74 -7.42 -3.99
CA GLU A 98 -3.36 -6.91 -4.09
C GLU A 98 -3.26 -5.55 -3.42
N ILE A 99 -2.31 -5.41 -2.47
CA ILE A 99 -1.94 -4.12 -1.88
C ILE A 99 -0.73 -3.58 -2.61
N ARG A 100 -0.74 -2.30 -2.94
CA ARG A 100 0.27 -1.66 -3.77
C ARG A 100 0.38 -0.15 -3.49
N LEU A 101 1.38 0.50 -4.05
CA LEU A 101 1.56 1.95 -4.05
C LEU A 101 1.59 2.58 -2.65
N LEU A 102 2.27 1.94 -1.70
CA LEU A 102 2.54 2.58 -0.40
C LEU A 102 3.50 3.75 -0.61
N ALA A 103 3.05 4.94 -0.29
CA ALA A 103 3.86 6.15 -0.27
C ALA A 103 3.55 6.98 0.98
N VAL A 104 4.60 7.50 1.61
CA VAL A 104 4.50 8.38 2.77
C VAL A 104 5.45 9.56 2.56
N GLU A 105 4.98 10.76 2.82
CA GLU A 105 5.80 11.98 2.82
C GLU A 105 7.05 11.79 3.68
N LYS A 106 8.21 12.25 3.17
CA LYS A 106 9.52 11.99 3.79
C LYS A 106 9.58 12.35 5.27
N SER A 107 9.01 13.49 5.63
CA SER A 107 8.99 14.00 7.01
C SER A 107 8.10 13.18 7.97
N TYR A 108 7.30 12.25 7.45
CA TYR A 108 6.33 11.48 8.22
C TYR A 108 6.60 9.96 8.22
N ARG A 109 7.79 9.53 7.80
CA ARG A 109 8.19 8.11 7.68
C ARG A 109 8.62 7.45 9.00
N SER A 110 8.09 7.92 10.13
CA SER A 110 8.34 7.32 11.45
C SER A 110 7.61 5.99 11.71
N GLY A 111 6.83 5.50 10.73
CA GLY A 111 6.04 4.28 10.83
C GLY A 111 4.58 4.52 11.26
N ARG A 112 4.26 5.58 11.98
CA ARG A 112 2.90 5.87 12.48
C ARG A 112 1.89 6.05 11.35
N VAL A 113 2.24 6.78 10.28
CA VAL A 113 1.37 6.98 9.13
C VAL A 113 1.15 5.67 8.38
N ALA A 114 2.21 4.93 8.10
CA ALA A 114 2.10 3.64 7.42
C ALA A 114 1.25 2.65 8.21
N GLN A 115 1.45 2.54 9.54
CA GLN A 115 0.67 1.68 10.40
C GLN A 115 -0.83 2.03 10.36
N GLY A 116 -1.17 3.31 10.50
CA GLY A 116 -2.56 3.76 10.43
C GLY A 116 -3.21 3.52 9.06
N LEU A 117 -2.45 3.73 7.96
CA LEU A 117 -2.91 3.42 6.61
C LEU A 117 -3.26 1.93 6.47
N PHE A 118 -2.38 1.03 6.91
CA PHE A 118 -2.65 -0.41 6.82
C PHE A 118 -3.80 -0.84 7.72
N GLN A 119 -3.92 -0.31 8.93
CA GLN A 119 -5.07 -0.60 9.81
C GLN A 119 -6.38 -0.23 9.12
N HIS A 120 -6.45 0.96 8.53
CA HIS A 120 -7.65 1.43 7.83
C HIS A 120 -7.93 0.61 6.57
N LEU A 121 -6.88 0.31 5.78
CA LEU A 121 -7.00 -0.50 4.57
C LEU A 121 -7.48 -1.91 4.87
N PHE A 122 -7.00 -2.55 5.93
CA PHE A 122 -7.43 -3.89 6.32
C PHE A 122 -8.90 -3.91 6.75
N GLN A 123 -9.38 -2.87 7.42
CA GLN A 123 -10.81 -2.73 7.71
C GLN A 123 -11.62 -2.67 6.41
N TYR A 124 -11.21 -1.84 5.47
CA TYR A 124 -11.83 -1.75 4.15
C TYR A 124 -11.81 -3.11 3.43
N CYS A 125 -10.68 -3.80 3.38
CA CYS A 125 -10.56 -5.12 2.76
C CYS A 125 -11.56 -6.12 3.35
N ARG A 126 -11.76 -6.13 4.66
CA ARG A 126 -12.76 -6.99 5.32
C ARG A 126 -14.18 -6.64 4.91
N THR A 127 -14.53 -5.38 4.78
CA THR A 127 -15.86 -4.97 4.28
C THR A 127 -16.09 -5.45 2.85
N GLN A 128 -15.02 -5.55 2.05
CA GLN A 128 -15.05 -6.09 0.69
C GLN A 128 -14.95 -7.64 0.65
N ARG A 129 -14.96 -8.29 1.82
CA ARG A 129 -14.86 -9.76 1.98
C ARG A 129 -13.57 -10.38 1.46
N TYR A 130 -12.49 -9.61 1.35
CA TYR A 130 -11.17 -10.18 1.11
C TYR A 130 -10.67 -10.88 2.38
N THR A 131 -10.07 -12.06 2.20
CA THR A 131 -9.55 -12.87 3.31
C THR A 131 -8.03 -13.00 3.28
N LEU A 132 -7.40 -12.58 2.17
CA LEU A 132 -5.96 -12.56 1.99
C LEU A 132 -5.55 -11.34 1.18
N ALA A 133 -4.49 -10.67 1.61
CA ALA A 133 -3.87 -9.59 0.87
C ALA A 133 -2.43 -9.95 0.49
N ALA A 134 -2.10 -9.80 -0.78
CA ALA A 134 -0.75 -10.02 -1.31
C ALA A 134 -0.08 -8.70 -1.69
N ILE A 135 1.24 -8.64 -1.54
CA ILE A 135 2.06 -7.50 -1.93
C ILE A 135 3.32 -7.97 -2.65
N SER A 136 3.88 -7.13 -3.53
CA SER A 136 5.29 -7.20 -3.92
C SER A 136 6.10 -6.22 -3.08
N GLY A 137 6.58 -6.67 -1.93
CA GLY A 137 7.35 -5.82 -1.02
C GLY A 137 8.76 -5.55 -1.55
N VAL A 138 9.13 -4.27 -1.68
CA VAL A 138 10.52 -3.90 -1.95
C VAL A 138 11.41 -4.39 -0.79
N LEU A 139 12.55 -5.02 -1.10
CA LEU A 139 13.43 -5.60 -0.08
C LEU A 139 13.82 -4.63 1.03
N LYS A 140 14.02 -3.35 0.71
CA LYS A 140 14.35 -2.31 1.69
C LYS A 140 13.25 -2.07 2.73
N GLN A 141 12.01 -2.42 2.43
CA GLN A 141 10.85 -2.23 3.32
C GLN A 141 10.37 -3.52 3.99
N GLN A 142 11.08 -4.63 3.86
CA GLN A 142 10.68 -5.92 4.44
C GLN A 142 10.45 -5.86 5.95
N LYS A 143 11.24 -5.07 6.69
CA LYS A 143 11.05 -4.91 8.15
C LYS A 143 9.67 -4.36 8.48
N LEU A 144 9.20 -3.35 7.73
CA LEU A 144 7.87 -2.77 7.89
C LEU A 144 6.80 -3.84 7.63
N TYR A 145 6.88 -4.53 6.50
CA TYR A 145 5.86 -5.54 6.15
C TYR A 145 5.82 -6.71 7.12
N ARG A 146 6.99 -7.19 7.59
CA ARG A 146 7.04 -8.22 8.64
C ARG A 146 6.45 -7.74 9.96
N HIS A 147 6.72 -6.51 10.35
CA HIS A 147 6.12 -5.89 11.55
C HIS A 147 4.60 -5.81 11.45
N LEU A 148 4.07 -5.51 10.27
CA LEU A 148 2.63 -5.51 9.98
C LEU A 148 2.02 -6.93 9.93
N GLY A 149 2.83 -7.99 9.93
CA GLY A 149 2.37 -9.37 9.95
C GLY A 149 2.41 -10.09 8.61
N PHE A 150 2.93 -9.45 7.55
CA PHE A 150 3.12 -10.12 6.27
C PHE A 150 4.21 -11.19 6.35
N VAL A 151 3.99 -12.29 5.66
CA VAL A 151 4.95 -13.38 5.51
C VAL A 151 5.39 -13.53 4.06
N PRO A 152 6.68 -13.79 3.80
CA PRO A 152 7.16 -14.00 2.44
C PRO A 152 6.64 -15.31 1.85
N PHE A 153 6.45 -15.32 0.54
CA PHE A 153 6.17 -16.53 -0.24
C PHE A 153 6.84 -16.47 -1.60
N GLY A 154 7.10 -17.63 -2.18
CA GLY A 154 7.77 -17.72 -3.47
C GLY A 154 9.18 -17.13 -3.49
N PRO A 155 9.84 -17.15 -4.65
CA PRO A 155 11.18 -16.59 -4.80
C PRO A 155 11.15 -15.05 -4.84
N PRO A 156 12.25 -14.39 -4.44
CA PRO A 156 12.44 -12.98 -4.75
C PRO A 156 12.40 -12.73 -6.25
N VAL A 157 11.79 -11.64 -6.65
CA VAL A 157 11.68 -11.22 -8.05
C VAL A 157 12.55 -10.00 -8.30
N ARG A 158 13.41 -10.05 -9.31
CA ARG A 158 14.23 -8.92 -9.73
C ARG A 158 13.65 -8.31 -11.00
N THR A 159 13.47 -6.99 -10.97
CA THR A 159 13.20 -6.18 -12.16
C THR A 159 14.38 -5.26 -12.42
N VAL A 160 14.37 -4.53 -13.54
CA VAL A 160 15.42 -3.52 -13.84
C VAL A 160 15.47 -2.44 -12.75
N ALA A 161 14.33 -2.12 -12.15
CA ALA A 161 14.21 -1.02 -11.18
C ALA A 161 14.51 -1.43 -9.74
N ALA A 162 14.18 -2.69 -9.33
CA ALA A 162 14.32 -3.12 -7.95
C ALA A 162 14.20 -4.64 -7.78
N GLN A 163 14.52 -5.09 -6.57
CA GLN A 163 14.28 -6.44 -6.11
C GLN A 163 13.09 -6.45 -5.15
N PHE A 164 12.15 -7.36 -5.38
CA PHE A 164 10.92 -7.52 -4.63
C PHE A 164 10.85 -8.90 -3.98
N GLN A 165 10.27 -8.96 -2.80
CA GLN A 165 9.85 -10.19 -2.17
C GLN A 165 8.31 -10.23 -2.18
N PRO A 166 7.68 -11.20 -2.86
CA PRO A 166 6.24 -11.44 -2.69
C PRO A 166 5.93 -11.80 -1.24
N MET A 167 4.92 -11.16 -0.68
CA MET A 167 4.47 -11.40 0.69
C MET A 167 2.95 -11.41 0.75
N TYR A 168 2.37 -12.12 1.72
CA TYR A 168 0.94 -12.09 1.97
C TYR A 168 0.62 -11.99 3.46
N ILE A 169 -0.61 -11.62 3.76
CA ILE A 169 -1.19 -11.62 5.09
C ILE A 169 -2.62 -12.13 5.01
N THR A 170 -3.02 -13.01 5.94
CA THR A 170 -4.42 -13.39 6.11
C THR A 170 -5.13 -12.36 6.96
N LEU A 171 -6.24 -11.83 6.46
CA LEU A 171 -6.93 -10.71 7.10
C LEU A 171 -7.65 -11.08 8.39
N ASN A 172 -7.94 -12.36 8.60
CA ASN A 172 -8.54 -12.87 9.85
C ASN A 172 -7.54 -12.94 11.02
N THR A 173 -6.23 -12.94 10.75
CA THR A 173 -5.17 -13.06 11.77
C THR A 173 -4.83 -11.71 12.41
N ILE A 174 -5.23 -10.60 11.80
CA ILE A 174 -4.84 -9.24 12.20
C ILE A 174 -5.56 -8.79 13.46
N ASP A 175 -6.79 -9.24 13.70
CA ASP A 175 -7.58 -8.84 14.87
C ASP A 175 -6.90 -9.17 16.21
N ARG A 176 -5.97 -10.12 16.22
CA ARG A 176 -5.25 -10.53 17.45
C ARG A 176 -3.99 -9.69 17.74
N ARG A 177 -3.38 -9.07 16.72
CA ARG A 177 -2.11 -8.34 16.87
C ARG A 177 -2.26 -6.83 17.04
N LEU A 178 -3.40 -6.26 16.64
CA LEU A 178 -3.66 -4.83 16.74
C LEU A 178 -4.40 -4.44 18.03
N GLN A 179 -4.79 -5.43 18.86
CA GLN A 179 -5.47 -5.23 20.16
C GLN A 179 -4.54 -5.37 21.36
N SER A 180 -3.25 -5.62 21.14
CA SER A 180 -2.24 -5.75 22.21
C SER A 180 -1.30 -4.55 22.29
#